data_d9fb4fa52da1fe688699e262aaba58a8
#
_entry.id   d9fb4fa52da1fe688699e262aaba58a8
#
_cell.length_a   1.000
_cell.length_b   1.000
_cell.length_c   1.000
_cell.angle_alpha   90.00
_cell.angle_beta   90.00
_cell.angle_gamma   90.00
#
_symmetry.space_group_name_H-M   'P 1'
#
loop_
_entity.id
_entity.type
_entity.pdbx_description
1 polymer ?
#
loop_
_entity_poly.entity_id
_entity_poly.type
_entity_poly.pdbx_seq_one_letter_code
_entity_poly.pdbx_strand_id
1 'polypeptide(L)'
;MISIAAARISACLRGNDIIGRVGGEEFAILLPKCRREQALEVAERIRSAFSQAPVKPDRQVAIPVTVSVGLAASEDGSAVIEALLEEADRALYRAKHLGRNRAEIHGHAPGWKSV
;
A
#
# COMPACT_ATOMS: atom_id res chain seq x y z
N MET A 1 6.77 14.27 12.08
CA MET A 1 5.88 13.33 12.74
C MET A 1 5.42 12.26 11.77
N ILE A 2 5.54 11.02 12.18
CA ILE A 2 5.05 9.90 11.37
C ILE A 2 3.53 9.90 11.46
N SER A 3 2.85 9.89 10.32
CA SER A 3 1.39 9.86 10.33
C SER A 3 0.89 8.52 10.90
N ILE A 4 -0.29 8.54 11.47
CA ILE A 4 -0.93 7.33 11.98
C ILE A 4 -1.14 6.32 10.84
N ALA A 5 -1.49 6.83 9.65
CA ALA A 5 -1.64 5.97 8.47
C ALA A 5 -0.34 5.27 8.10
N ALA A 6 0.78 6.02 8.08
CA ALA A 6 2.08 5.44 7.75
C ALA A 6 2.49 4.38 8.77
N ALA A 7 2.27 4.63 10.05
CA ALA A 7 2.59 3.67 11.10
C ALA A 7 1.75 2.40 10.95
N ARG A 8 0.48 2.54 10.64
CA ARG A 8 -0.41 1.40 10.44
C ARG A 8 0.00 0.55 9.24
N ILE A 9 0.38 1.22 8.14
CA ILE A 9 0.86 0.52 6.95
C ILE A 9 2.18 -0.20 7.26
N SER A 10 3.10 0.48 7.95
CA SER A 10 4.40 -0.12 8.29
C SER A 10 4.25 -1.40 9.10
N ALA A 11 3.23 -1.48 9.94
CA ALA A 11 2.97 -2.68 10.73
C ALA A 11 2.56 -3.87 9.86
N CYS A 12 2.15 -3.63 8.61
CA CYS A 12 1.80 -4.70 7.67
C CYS A 12 2.98 -5.18 6.84
N LEU A 13 4.14 -4.54 6.95
CA LEU A 13 5.28 -4.77 6.08
C LEU A 13 6.36 -5.63 6.74
N ARG A 14 7.24 -6.19 5.89
CA ARG A 14 8.41 -6.92 6.33
C ARG A 14 9.58 -5.95 6.51
N GLY A 15 10.67 -6.42 7.13
CA GLY A 15 11.79 -5.58 7.46
C GLY A 15 12.51 -4.93 6.29
N ASN A 16 12.48 -5.56 5.11
CA ASN A 16 13.14 -5.02 3.91
C ASN A 16 12.17 -4.37 2.92
N ASP A 17 10.91 -4.23 3.28
CA ASP A 17 9.96 -3.51 2.46
C ASP A 17 10.16 -2.00 2.64
N ILE A 18 9.87 -1.26 1.59
CA ILE A 18 10.08 0.18 1.56
C ILE A 18 8.75 0.87 1.39
N ILE A 19 8.45 1.82 2.27
CA ILE A 19 7.26 2.64 2.17
C ILE A 19 7.65 4.08 1.92
N GLY A 20 6.99 4.72 0.94
CA GLY A 20 7.14 6.14 0.67
C GLY A 20 5.80 6.83 0.70
N ARG A 21 5.75 7.97 1.36
CA ARG A 21 4.56 8.82 1.36
C ARG A 21 4.66 9.77 0.18
N VAL A 22 3.68 9.70 -0.72
CA VAL A 22 3.69 10.50 -1.95
C VAL A 22 2.83 11.76 -1.79
N GLY A 23 1.76 11.67 -1.02
CA GLY A 23 0.87 12.78 -0.76
C GLY A 23 0.20 12.58 0.58
N GLY A 24 -0.85 13.34 0.88
CA GLY A 24 -1.52 13.27 2.18
C GLY A 24 -1.87 11.86 2.62
N GLU A 25 -2.66 11.16 1.80
CA GLU A 25 -3.12 9.81 2.08
C GLU A 25 -2.71 8.86 0.97
N GLU A 26 -1.59 9.14 0.31
CA GLU A 26 -1.11 8.39 -0.84
C GLU A 26 0.26 7.81 -0.53
N PHE A 27 0.40 6.50 -0.74
CA PHE A 27 1.62 5.77 -0.43
C PHE A 27 2.05 4.90 -1.59
N ALA A 28 3.35 4.79 -1.79
CA ALA A 28 3.96 3.83 -2.70
C ALA A 28 4.74 2.83 -1.86
N ILE A 29 4.61 1.55 -2.15
CA ILE A 29 5.29 0.49 -1.41
C ILE A 29 6.06 -0.37 -2.38
N LEU A 30 7.33 -0.60 -2.05
CA LEU A 30 8.24 -1.42 -2.83
C LEU A 30 8.52 -2.69 -2.06
N LEU A 31 8.32 -3.83 -2.70
CA LEU A 31 8.44 -5.15 -2.08
C LEU A 31 9.55 -5.94 -2.78
N PRO A 32 10.82 -5.80 -2.34
CA PRO A 32 11.90 -6.56 -2.94
C PRO A 32 11.83 -8.03 -2.51
N LYS A 33 12.21 -8.93 -3.43
CA LYS A 33 12.21 -10.37 -3.18
C LYS A 33 10.87 -10.86 -2.66
N CYS A 34 9.82 -10.44 -3.33
CA CYS A 34 8.45 -10.73 -2.90
C CYS A 34 7.68 -11.35 -4.06
N ARG A 35 7.15 -12.53 -3.85
CA ARG A 35 6.33 -13.17 -4.86
C ARG A 35 4.97 -12.50 -4.96
N ARG A 36 4.32 -12.67 -6.10
CA ARG A 36 3.03 -12.03 -6.34
C ARG A 36 2.00 -12.38 -5.27
N GLU A 37 1.95 -13.65 -4.85
CA GLU A 37 1.00 -14.09 -3.83
C GLU A 37 1.24 -13.36 -2.52
N GLN A 38 2.50 -13.17 -2.14
CA GLN A 38 2.85 -12.43 -0.94
C GLN A 38 2.51 -10.95 -1.07
N ALA A 39 2.72 -10.38 -2.26
CA ALA A 39 2.36 -8.98 -2.50
C ALA A 39 0.86 -8.77 -2.37
N LEU A 40 0.06 -9.70 -2.87
CA LEU A 40 -1.39 -9.65 -2.74
C LEU A 40 -1.81 -9.72 -1.27
N GLU A 41 -1.16 -10.56 -0.48
CA GLU A 41 -1.44 -10.66 0.95
C GLU A 41 -1.13 -9.34 1.66
N VAL A 42 -0.01 -8.71 1.32
CA VAL A 42 0.35 -7.41 1.90
C VAL A 42 -0.70 -6.37 1.54
N ALA A 43 -1.09 -6.30 0.27
CA ALA A 43 -2.08 -5.34 -0.19
C ALA A 43 -3.41 -5.53 0.52
N GLU A 44 -3.86 -6.77 0.67
CA GLU A 44 -5.13 -7.06 1.34
C GLU A 44 -5.05 -6.76 2.83
N ARG A 45 -3.91 -7.02 3.45
CA ARG A 45 -3.71 -6.71 4.87
C ARG A 45 -3.80 -5.20 5.11
N ILE A 46 -3.20 -4.41 4.22
CA ILE A 46 -3.27 -2.96 4.31
C ILE A 46 -4.71 -2.49 4.14
N ARG A 47 -5.38 -2.96 3.11
CA ARG A 47 -6.76 -2.58 2.85
C ARG A 47 -7.65 -2.88 4.05
N SER A 48 -7.53 -4.09 4.59
CA SER A 48 -8.33 -4.53 5.73
C SER A 48 -8.04 -3.70 6.99
N ALA A 49 -6.78 -3.35 7.20
CA ALA A 49 -6.39 -2.60 8.39
C ALA A 49 -7.12 -1.27 8.48
N PHE A 50 -7.39 -0.64 7.35
CA PHE A 50 -8.11 0.65 7.34
C PHE A 50 -9.61 0.50 7.28
N SER A 51 -10.12 -0.53 6.61
CA SER A 51 -11.56 -0.71 6.50
C SER A 51 -12.19 -1.25 7.78
N GLN A 52 -11.42 -1.93 8.63
CA GLN A 52 -11.96 -2.56 9.83
C GLN A 52 -11.74 -1.77 11.11
N ALA A 53 -10.84 -0.80 11.11
CA ALA A 53 -10.51 -0.08 12.34
C ALA A 53 -10.31 1.40 12.06
N PRO A 54 -11.21 2.27 12.55
CA PRO A 54 -10.99 3.71 12.42
C PRO A 54 -9.77 4.15 13.21
N VAL A 55 -9.20 5.27 12.79
CA VAL A 55 -8.04 5.85 13.43
C VAL A 55 -8.50 6.72 14.59
N LYS A 56 -7.85 6.61 15.75
CA LYS A 56 -8.11 7.45 16.92
C LYS A 56 -6.86 8.26 17.23
N PRO A 57 -6.71 9.47 16.68
CA PRO A 57 -5.48 10.22 16.82
C PRO A 57 -5.13 10.57 18.27
N ASP A 58 -6.13 10.88 19.09
CA ASP A 58 -5.93 11.29 20.47
C ASP A 58 -6.83 10.54 21.44
N ARG A 59 -7.31 9.37 21.05
CA ARG A 59 -8.14 8.48 21.86
C ARG A 59 -9.51 9.05 22.22
N GLN A 60 -9.90 10.14 21.62
CA GLN A 60 -11.19 10.76 21.92
C GLN A 60 -12.23 10.50 20.86
N VAL A 61 -11.86 10.63 19.59
CA VAL A 61 -12.80 10.50 18.50
C VAL A 61 -12.24 9.52 17.47
N ALA A 62 -13.04 8.55 17.08
CA ALA A 62 -12.69 7.63 16.00
C ALA A 62 -12.92 8.34 14.66
N ILE A 63 -11.87 8.41 13.83
CA ILE A 63 -11.92 9.05 12.53
C ILE A 63 -11.72 8.00 11.45
N PRO A 64 -12.69 7.80 10.56
CA PRO A 64 -12.48 6.92 9.41
C PRO A 64 -11.41 7.53 8.50
N VAL A 65 -10.41 6.74 8.19
CA VAL A 65 -9.32 7.18 7.30
C VAL A 65 -9.23 6.21 6.14
N THR A 66 -9.14 6.74 4.94
CA THR A 66 -8.89 5.93 3.76
C THR A 66 -7.51 6.25 3.21
N VAL A 67 -6.92 5.27 2.55
CA VAL A 67 -5.62 5.46 1.91
C VAL A 67 -5.67 4.88 0.51
N SER A 68 -4.88 5.46 -0.38
CA SER A 68 -4.62 4.91 -1.70
C SER A 68 -3.18 4.44 -1.71
N VAL A 69 -2.98 3.19 -2.09
CA VAL A 69 -1.65 2.56 -2.03
C VAL A 69 -1.34 1.91 -3.36
N GLY A 70 -0.16 2.19 -3.87
CA GLY A 70 0.39 1.49 -5.02
C GLY A 70 1.55 0.61 -4.57
N LEU A 71 1.54 -0.65 -5.01
CA LEU A 71 2.57 -1.61 -4.66
C LEU A 71 3.27 -2.11 -5.92
N ALA A 72 4.56 -2.35 -5.79
CA ALA A 72 5.35 -3.02 -6.82
C ALA A 72 6.25 -4.05 -6.15
N ALA A 73 6.37 -5.21 -6.78
CA ALA A 73 7.15 -6.32 -6.23
C ALA A 73 8.14 -6.83 -7.26
N SER A 74 9.31 -7.23 -6.80
CA SER A 74 10.32 -7.89 -7.61
C SER A 74 10.59 -9.27 -7.01
N GLU A 75 10.20 -10.33 -7.72
CA GLU A 75 10.29 -11.69 -7.19
C GLU A 75 11.71 -12.11 -6.86
N ASP A 76 12.64 -11.81 -7.76
CA ASP A 76 14.04 -12.22 -7.61
C ASP A 76 14.93 -11.12 -7.04
N GLY A 77 14.35 -9.95 -6.76
CA GLY A 77 15.11 -8.82 -6.24
C GLY A 77 16.03 -8.15 -7.25
N SER A 78 15.88 -8.48 -8.53
CA SER A 78 16.77 -7.94 -9.57
C SER A 78 16.37 -6.57 -10.08
N ALA A 79 15.12 -6.15 -9.86
CA ALA A 79 14.65 -4.87 -10.35
C ALA A 79 15.32 -3.73 -9.57
N VAL A 80 15.72 -2.69 -10.30
CA VAL A 80 16.28 -1.50 -9.67
C VAL A 80 15.15 -0.69 -9.01
N ILE A 81 15.53 0.06 -7.97
CA ILE A 81 14.55 0.81 -7.18
C ILE A 81 13.76 1.79 -8.04
N GLU A 82 14.42 2.47 -8.98
CA GLU A 82 13.75 3.43 -9.85
C GLU A 82 12.64 2.79 -10.67
N ALA A 83 12.89 1.58 -11.17
CA ALA A 83 11.87 0.86 -11.93
C ALA A 83 10.71 0.44 -11.04
N LEU A 84 10.99 -0.05 -9.84
CA LEU A 84 9.95 -0.41 -8.88
C LEU A 84 9.11 0.80 -8.48
N LEU A 85 9.77 1.93 -8.29
CA LEU A 85 9.06 3.16 -7.93
C LEU A 85 8.09 3.58 -9.03
N GLU A 86 8.52 3.53 -10.31
CA GLU A 86 7.62 3.83 -11.41
C GLU A 86 6.42 2.89 -11.43
N GLU A 87 6.66 1.60 -11.20
CA GLU A 87 5.59 0.63 -11.18
C GLU A 87 4.61 0.89 -10.04
N ALA A 88 5.12 1.20 -8.87
CA ALA A 88 4.28 1.52 -7.72
C ALA A 88 3.48 2.79 -7.96
N ASP A 89 4.09 3.79 -8.60
CA ASP A 89 3.40 5.03 -8.94
C ASP A 89 2.26 4.79 -9.93
N ARG A 90 2.46 3.92 -10.90
CA ARG A 90 1.40 3.56 -11.86
C ARG A 90 0.25 2.85 -11.14
N ALA A 91 0.58 1.96 -10.22
CA ALA A 91 -0.44 1.27 -9.43
C ALA A 91 -1.21 2.26 -8.55
N LEU A 92 -0.50 3.21 -7.95
CA LEU A 92 -1.12 4.25 -7.14
C LEU A 92 -2.07 5.12 -7.98
N TYR A 93 -1.63 5.48 -9.18
CA TYR A 93 -2.48 6.24 -10.11
C TYR A 93 -3.79 5.48 -10.36
N ARG A 94 -3.71 4.17 -10.62
CA ARG A 94 -4.90 3.37 -10.81
C ARG A 94 -5.78 3.33 -9.56
N ALA A 95 -5.17 3.19 -8.39
CA ALA A 95 -5.93 3.18 -7.15
C ALA A 95 -6.75 4.46 -6.99
N LYS A 96 -6.16 5.59 -7.31
CA LYS A 96 -6.85 6.88 -7.23
C LYS A 96 -7.97 7.01 -8.25
N HIS A 97 -7.76 6.49 -9.46
CA HIS A 97 -8.76 6.58 -10.54
C HIS A 97 -9.88 5.56 -10.40
N LEU A 98 -9.64 4.48 -9.68
CA LEU A 98 -10.66 3.45 -9.44
C LEU A 98 -11.53 3.75 -8.21
N GLY A 99 -11.36 4.92 -7.59
CA GLY A 99 -12.22 5.34 -6.49
C GLY A 99 -11.51 5.54 -5.16
N ARG A 100 -10.17 5.50 -5.15
CA ARG A 100 -9.38 5.67 -3.92
C ARG A 100 -9.69 4.56 -2.91
N ASN A 101 -9.24 4.70 -1.68
CA ASN A 101 -9.50 3.76 -0.59
C ASN A 101 -9.25 2.32 -1.01
N ARG A 102 -8.04 2.07 -1.54
CA ARG A 102 -7.67 0.75 -2.03
C ARG A 102 -6.17 0.64 -2.23
N ALA A 103 -5.70 -0.59 -2.29
CA ALA A 103 -4.34 -0.92 -2.68
C ALA A 103 -4.37 -1.61 -4.04
N GLU A 104 -3.51 -1.18 -4.95
CA GLU A 104 -3.37 -1.77 -6.28
C GLU A 104 -1.93 -2.20 -6.49
N ILE A 105 -1.75 -3.31 -7.19
CA ILE A 105 -0.43 -3.87 -7.48
C ILE A 105 -0.15 -3.75 -8.97
N HIS A 106 1.05 -3.29 -9.29
CA HIS A 106 1.48 -3.21 -10.69
C HIS A 106 1.44 -4.59 -11.35
N GLY A 107 0.95 -4.61 -12.61
CA GLY A 107 0.86 -5.85 -13.36
C GLY A 107 -0.35 -6.68 -13.05
N HIS A 108 -1.22 -6.23 -12.16
CA HIS A 108 -2.45 -6.92 -11.81
C HIS A 108 -3.65 -6.19 -12.40
N ALA A 109 -4.68 -6.93 -12.76
CA ALA A 109 -5.89 -6.31 -13.32
C ALA A 109 -6.50 -5.35 -12.30
N PRO A 110 -6.96 -4.16 -12.74
CA PRO A 110 -7.58 -3.22 -11.82
C PRO A 110 -8.78 -3.83 -11.12
N GLY A 111 -8.93 -3.48 -9.85
CA GLY A 111 -10.07 -3.93 -9.08
C GLY A 111 -9.98 -5.35 -8.57
N TRP A 112 -8.79 -5.97 -8.60
CA TRP A 112 -8.60 -7.29 -8.00
C TRP A 112 -9.05 -7.26 -6.54
N LYS A 113 -9.56 -8.36 -6.06
CA LYS A 113 -9.88 -8.51 -4.65
C LYS A 113 -9.72 -9.95 -4.24
N SER A 114 -9.25 -10.17 -3.03
CA SER A 114 -9.40 -11.48 -2.40
C SER A 114 -10.87 -11.68 -2.09
N VAL A 115 -11.39 -12.77 -2.49
CA VAL A 115 -12.79 -13.07 -2.26
C VAL A 115 -12.95 -13.75 -0.91
#